data_5f2c1b42b076be5178cd98d024f68691
#
_entry.id   5f2c1b42b076be5178cd98d024f68691
#
_cell.length_a   1.000
_cell.length_b   1.000
_cell.length_c   1.000
_cell.angle_alpha   90.00
_cell.angle_beta   90.00
_cell.angle_gamma   90.00
#
_symmetry.space_group_name_H-M   'P 1'
#
loop_
_entity.id
_entity.type
_entity.pdbx_description
1 polymer ?
#
loop_
_entity_poly.entity_id
_entity_poly.type
_entity_poly.pdbx_seq_one_letter_code
_entity_poly.pdbx_strand_id
1 'polypeptide(L)'
;GKYLVFPWEEILLPHSAFRHKKKRSLLNKPKPKLLSAISTGSWDAMMWGPYYEDRAEYYSCWIDFCLKHNPEMEFYLSDAWPSLRQLNPPPKSEDDLNLNVFVKLDKEKDKNLKDLVEELEQKYPNKVHIIPTSDAMVLAVQAYYQGKLPEVKSINRWLSGETYSIWRDKLGHLGPGFERLEGYVFYATVYKRSPVHIEGEIPFKSIIDKKLGKLNDPSKEMDLLFRHIAWKAVINNPMSGVLDKNKDGIGD
;
A
#
# COMPACT_ATOMS: atom_id res chain seq x y z
N GLY A 1 8.41 -13.09 13.34
CA GLY A 1 8.13 -13.46 11.96
C GLY A 1 9.24 -12.99 11.02
N LYS A 2 9.45 -13.71 9.93
CA LYS A 2 10.39 -13.33 8.88
C LYS A 2 9.58 -12.86 7.67
N TYR A 3 9.74 -11.60 7.29
CA TYR A 3 9.04 -11.00 6.16
C TYR A 3 9.97 -10.87 4.96
N LEU A 4 9.49 -11.34 3.83
CA LEU A 4 10.19 -11.21 2.56
C LEU A 4 9.68 -9.94 1.87
N VAL A 5 10.43 -8.85 2.04
CA VAL A 5 10.18 -7.58 1.36
C VAL A 5 11.21 -7.45 0.27
N PHE A 6 10.78 -7.54 -0.97
CA PHE A 6 11.65 -7.31 -2.11
C PHE A 6 11.70 -5.84 -2.47
N PRO A 7 12.87 -5.33 -2.92
CA PRO A 7 12.92 -4.06 -3.60
C PRO A 7 11.90 -4.05 -4.75
N TRP A 8 11.19 -2.96 -4.88
CA TRP A 8 10.17 -2.73 -5.92
C TRP A 8 10.56 -3.23 -7.32
N GLU A 9 11.82 -3.05 -7.71
CA GLU A 9 12.35 -3.51 -9.01
C GLU A 9 12.43 -5.05 -9.16
N GLU A 10 12.50 -5.77 -8.06
CA GLU A 10 12.53 -7.24 -8.04
C GLU A 10 11.14 -7.85 -7.92
N ILE A 11 10.22 -7.16 -7.27
CA ILE A 11 8.80 -7.55 -7.14
C ILE A 11 8.08 -7.48 -8.49
N LEU A 12 8.48 -6.55 -9.37
CA LEU A 12 7.88 -6.36 -10.70
C LEU A 12 8.17 -7.48 -11.70
N LEU A 13 8.96 -8.49 -11.35
CA LEU A 13 9.33 -9.54 -12.29
C LEU A 13 8.17 -10.39 -12.81
N PRO A 14 7.16 -10.77 -12.03
CA PRO A 14 5.98 -11.41 -12.58
C PRO A 14 5.30 -10.54 -13.63
N HIS A 15 5.13 -9.25 -13.36
CA HIS A 15 4.49 -8.28 -14.24
C HIS A 15 5.26 -8.04 -15.54
N SER A 16 6.58 -7.82 -15.44
CA SER A 16 7.43 -7.58 -16.60
C SER A 16 7.53 -8.82 -17.50
N ALA A 17 7.48 -10.02 -16.93
CA ALA A 17 7.54 -11.27 -17.66
C ALA A 17 6.35 -11.46 -18.61
N PHE A 18 5.17 -10.98 -18.23
CA PHE A 18 3.95 -11.16 -19.01
C PHE A 18 3.60 -9.96 -19.91
N ARG A 19 4.11 -8.76 -19.64
CA ARG A 19 3.82 -7.55 -20.43
C ARG A 19 4.47 -7.50 -21.81
N HIS A 20 5.66 -8.07 -21.98
CA HIS A 20 6.41 -7.97 -23.22
C HIS A 20 6.25 -9.20 -24.10
N LYS A 21 5.21 -9.24 -24.93
CA LYS A 21 4.97 -10.31 -25.90
C LYS A 21 6.20 -10.67 -26.78
N LYS A 22 7.15 -9.76 -26.97
CA LYS A 22 8.35 -9.96 -27.79
C LYS A 22 9.54 -10.63 -27.10
N LYS A 23 9.53 -10.76 -25.75
CA LYS A 23 10.66 -11.34 -24.99
C LYS A 23 10.25 -12.55 -24.11
N ARG A 24 9.20 -13.26 -24.47
CA ARG A 24 8.64 -14.37 -23.68
C ARG A 24 9.64 -15.43 -23.23
N SER A 25 10.65 -15.75 -24.06
CA SER A 25 11.57 -16.85 -23.77
C SER A 25 12.61 -16.57 -22.68
N LEU A 26 12.92 -15.29 -22.43
CA LEU A 26 13.95 -14.89 -21.45
C LEU A 26 13.36 -14.51 -20.08
N LEU A 27 12.07 -14.15 -20.03
CA LEU A 27 11.40 -13.61 -18.84
C LEU A 27 10.65 -14.68 -18.02
N ASN A 28 10.43 -15.87 -18.59
CA ASN A 28 9.73 -16.98 -17.93
C ASN A 28 10.60 -17.75 -16.91
N LYS A 29 11.84 -17.34 -16.69
CA LYS A 29 12.69 -17.95 -15.65
C LYS A 29 12.75 -17.00 -14.47
N PRO A 30 12.17 -17.36 -13.32
CA PRO A 30 12.37 -16.61 -12.08
C PRO A 30 13.86 -16.41 -11.84
N LYS A 31 14.26 -15.25 -11.32
CA LYS A 31 15.68 -15.04 -10.96
C LYS A 31 16.13 -16.13 -9.99
N PRO A 32 17.22 -16.86 -10.26
CA PRO A 32 17.66 -17.94 -9.39
C PRO A 32 17.84 -17.55 -7.94
N LYS A 33 18.27 -16.30 -7.69
CA LYS A 33 18.42 -15.73 -6.33
C LYS A 33 17.10 -15.65 -5.57
N LEU A 34 15.99 -15.27 -6.24
CA LEU A 34 14.69 -15.15 -5.61
C LEU A 34 14.14 -16.54 -5.24
N LEU A 35 14.21 -17.50 -6.17
CA LEU A 35 13.80 -18.87 -5.89
C LEU A 35 14.62 -19.48 -4.75
N SER A 36 15.94 -19.27 -4.74
CA SER A 36 16.81 -19.72 -3.65
C SER A 36 16.43 -19.05 -2.33
N ALA A 37 16.17 -17.74 -2.31
CA ALA A 37 15.78 -17.03 -1.09
C ALA A 37 14.47 -17.58 -0.52
N ILE A 38 13.47 -17.85 -1.37
CA ILE A 38 12.18 -18.41 -0.93
C ILE A 38 12.36 -19.84 -0.41
N SER A 39 13.10 -20.68 -1.15
CA SER A 39 13.24 -22.11 -0.81
C SER A 39 14.13 -22.38 0.40
N THR A 40 15.03 -21.48 0.75
CA THR A 40 15.98 -21.63 1.86
C THR A 40 15.63 -20.82 3.10
N GLY A 41 14.74 -19.80 2.98
CA GLY A 41 14.26 -18.98 4.08
C GLY A 41 12.96 -19.53 4.65
N SER A 42 12.81 -19.46 5.98
CA SER A 42 11.49 -19.66 6.60
C SER A 42 10.76 -18.33 6.62
N TRP A 43 10.06 -18.02 5.51
CA TRP A 43 9.31 -16.78 5.35
C TRP A 43 7.86 -16.99 5.77
N ASP A 44 7.31 -16.09 6.56
CA ASP A 44 5.93 -16.13 7.02
C ASP A 44 4.98 -15.38 6.07
N ALA A 45 5.50 -14.42 5.33
CA ALA A 45 4.69 -13.62 4.42
C ALA A 45 5.45 -13.15 3.17
N MET A 46 4.69 -12.91 2.11
CA MET A 46 5.15 -12.26 0.88
C MET A 46 4.20 -11.14 0.51
N MET A 47 4.75 -10.01 0.03
CA MET A 47 3.96 -8.84 -0.35
C MET A 47 4.25 -8.40 -1.78
N TRP A 48 3.21 -7.90 -2.46
CA TRP A 48 3.29 -7.31 -3.79
C TRP A 48 2.54 -5.98 -3.89
N GLY A 49 3.04 -5.10 -4.75
CA GLY A 49 2.30 -3.95 -5.26
C GLY A 49 1.64 -4.32 -6.59
N PRO A 50 0.33 -4.57 -6.65
CA PRO A 50 -0.34 -4.97 -7.86
C PRO A 50 -0.35 -3.85 -8.90
N TYR A 51 -0.48 -4.26 -10.15
CA TYR A 51 -0.62 -3.36 -11.29
C TYR A 51 -2.01 -3.54 -11.90
N TYR A 52 -2.58 -2.49 -12.49
CA TYR A 52 -3.97 -2.47 -12.97
C TYR A 52 -4.31 -3.47 -14.09
N GLU A 53 -3.33 -4.16 -14.68
CA GLU A 53 -3.53 -5.21 -15.69
C GLU A 53 -3.16 -6.61 -15.15
N ASP A 54 -3.02 -6.76 -13.83
CA ASP A 54 -2.64 -8.01 -13.23
C ASP A 54 -3.78 -9.04 -13.29
N ARG A 55 -3.37 -10.32 -13.28
CA ARG A 55 -4.26 -11.47 -13.31
C ARG A 55 -3.86 -12.46 -12.22
N ALA A 56 -4.82 -13.20 -11.73
CA ALA A 56 -4.61 -14.17 -10.67
C ALA A 56 -3.55 -15.21 -11.01
N GLU A 57 -3.41 -15.62 -12.28
CA GLU A 57 -2.41 -16.59 -12.70
C GLU A 57 -0.97 -16.11 -12.47
N TYR A 58 -0.74 -14.78 -12.48
CA TYR A 58 0.61 -14.23 -12.23
C TYR A 58 1.04 -14.41 -10.78
N TYR A 59 0.09 -14.29 -9.87
CA TYR A 59 0.32 -14.51 -8.44
C TYR A 59 0.31 -15.98 -8.08
N SER A 60 -0.60 -16.75 -8.66
CA SER A 60 -0.75 -18.17 -8.37
C SER A 60 0.54 -18.97 -8.53
N CYS A 61 1.33 -18.70 -9.56
CA CYS A 61 2.60 -19.42 -9.75
C CYS A 61 3.60 -19.17 -8.62
N TRP A 62 3.60 -17.95 -8.04
CA TRP A 62 4.44 -17.60 -6.91
C TRP A 62 3.90 -18.16 -5.61
N ILE A 63 2.59 -18.06 -5.39
CA ILE A 63 1.90 -18.61 -4.22
C ILE A 63 2.10 -20.13 -4.18
N ASP A 64 1.86 -20.83 -5.28
CA ASP A 64 2.08 -22.28 -5.38
C ASP A 64 3.53 -22.67 -5.06
N PHE A 65 4.50 -21.87 -5.52
CA PHE A 65 5.91 -22.10 -5.19
C PHE A 65 6.21 -21.84 -3.70
N CYS A 66 5.72 -20.74 -3.14
CA CYS A 66 5.95 -20.40 -1.75
C CYS A 66 5.33 -21.43 -0.80
N LEU A 67 4.09 -21.83 -1.05
CA LEU A 67 3.38 -22.81 -0.21
C LEU A 67 4.01 -24.21 -0.21
N LYS A 68 4.81 -24.57 -1.21
CA LYS A 68 5.64 -25.78 -1.18
C LYS A 68 6.74 -25.74 -0.12
N HIS A 69 7.20 -24.54 0.23
CA HIS A 69 8.30 -24.32 1.20
C HIS A 69 7.79 -23.92 2.58
N ASN A 70 6.69 -23.20 2.63
CA ASN A 70 5.97 -22.90 3.88
C ASN A 70 4.46 -22.88 3.63
N PRO A 71 3.72 -23.94 3.99
CA PRO A 71 2.27 -24.01 3.83
C PRO A 71 1.49 -22.95 4.63
N GLU A 72 2.10 -22.39 5.69
CA GLU A 72 1.47 -21.37 6.53
C GLU A 72 1.74 -19.93 6.06
N MET A 73 2.43 -19.76 4.94
CA MET A 73 2.76 -18.43 4.42
C MET A 73 1.50 -17.67 4.01
N GLU A 74 1.45 -16.39 4.36
CA GLU A 74 0.40 -15.46 3.95
C GLU A 74 0.89 -14.51 2.87
N PHE A 75 -0.03 -14.00 2.05
CA PHE A 75 0.26 -13.17 0.90
C PHE A 75 -0.51 -11.86 0.96
N TYR A 76 0.17 -10.76 0.68
CA TYR A 76 -0.38 -9.43 0.82
C TYR A 76 -0.24 -8.65 -0.49
N LEU A 77 -1.34 -8.06 -0.95
CA LEU A 77 -1.36 -7.14 -2.08
C LEU A 77 -1.62 -5.73 -1.56
N SER A 78 -0.64 -4.84 -1.73
CA SER A 78 -0.84 -3.44 -1.40
C SER A 78 -1.69 -2.78 -2.48
N ASP A 79 -2.84 -2.23 -2.12
CA ASP A 79 -3.54 -1.38 -3.04
C ASP A 79 -2.72 -0.10 -3.25
N ALA A 80 -2.68 0.39 -4.47
CA ALA A 80 -2.00 1.64 -4.73
C ALA A 80 -3.01 2.78 -4.61
N TRP A 81 -2.61 3.88 -4.00
CA TRP A 81 -3.42 5.08 -3.86
C TRP A 81 -3.85 5.70 -5.21
N PRO A 82 -4.92 6.51 -5.21
CA PRO A 82 -5.42 7.16 -6.41
C PRO A 82 -4.41 8.07 -7.08
N SER A 83 -4.36 8.04 -8.41
CA SER A 83 -3.51 8.91 -9.22
C SER A 83 -4.34 9.96 -9.95
N LEU A 84 -3.91 11.22 -9.95
CA LEU A 84 -4.57 12.28 -10.70
C LEU A 84 -4.58 12.04 -12.22
N ARG A 85 -3.74 11.14 -12.72
CA ARG A 85 -3.77 10.71 -14.12
C ARG A 85 -5.03 9.95 -14.53
N GLN A 86 -5.76 9.41 -13.55
CA GLN A 86 -7.01 8.69 -13.79
C GLN A 86 -8.19 9.64 -14.00
N LEU A 87 -8.02 10.93 -13.68
CA LEU A 87 -9.05 11.93 -13.88
C LEU A 87 -9.12 12.38 -15.35
N ASN A 88 -10.35 12.44 -15.89
CA ASN A 88 -10.62 12.95 -17.21
C ASN A 88 -11.83 13.89 -17.14
N PRO A 89 -11.67 15.21 -17.40
CA PRO A 89 -10.40 15.89 -17.73
C PRO A 89 -9.42 15.92 -16.51
N PRO A 90 -8.12 16.09 -16.78
CA PRO A 90 -7.15 16.22 -15.70
C PRO A 90 -7.37 17.53 -14.94
N PRO A 91 -7.14 17.57 -13.61
CA PRO A 91 -7.30 18.77 -12.80
C PRO A 91 -6.30 19.86 -13.23
N LYS A 92 -6.75 21.12 -13.21
CA LYS A 92 -5.94 22.31 -13.53
C LYS A 92 -5.45 23.03 -12.27
N SER A 93 -6.19 22.91 -11.17
CA SER A 93 -5.90 23.50 -9.87
C SER A 93 -6.37 22.59 -8.74
N GLU A 94 -6.04 22.92 -7.50
CA GLU A 94 -6.56 22.23 -6.33
C GLU A 94 -8.07 22.41 -6.13
N ASP A 95 -8.67 23.45 -6.66
CA ASP A 95 -10.11 23.68 -6.60
C ASP A 95 -10.91 22.64 -7.37
N ASP A 96 -10.27 21.97 -8.34
CA ASP A 96 -10.85 20.84 -9.06
C ASP A 96 -10.87 19.54 -8.23
N LEU A 97 -10.20 19.56 -7.05
CA LEU A 97 -10.09 18.42 -6.16
C LEU A 97 -11.03 18.59 -4.96
N ASN A 98 -11.66 17.52 -4.58
CA ASN A 98 -12.44 17.41 -3.35
C ASN A 98 -12.47 15.96 -2.87
N LEU A 99 -12.98 15.71 -1.66
CA LEU A 99 -13.03 14.37 -1.09
C LEU A 99 -13.76 13.37 -2.01
N ASN A 100 -14.84 13.78 -2.68
CA ASN A 100 -15.62 12.88 -3.54
C ASN A 100 -14.82 12.40 -4.76
N VAL A 101 -13.91 13.24 -5.28
CA VAL A 101 -13.00 12.84 -6.37
C VAL A 101 -12.13 11.66 -5.92
N PHE A 102 -11.55 11.73 -4.74
CA PHE A 102 -10.68 10.66 -4.22
C PHE A 102 -11.47 9.40 -3.86
N VAL A 103 -12.63 9.55 -3.23
CA VAL A 103 -13.54 8.42 -2.95
C VAL A 103 -13.97 7.71 -4.23
N LYS A 104 -14.22 8.47 -5.31
CA LYS A 104 -14.58 7.88 -6.61
C LYS A 104 -13.41 7.12 -7.23
N LEU A 105 -12.22 7.74 -7.28
CA LEU A 105 -11.01 7.13 -7.82
C LEU A 105 -10.64 5.84 -7.07
N ASP A 106 -10.76 5.87 -5.76
CA ASP A 106 -10.53 4.73 -4.90
C ASP A 106 -11.48 3.57 -5.26
N LYS A 107 -12.78 3.83 -5.28
CA LYS A 107 -13.79 2.81 -5.63
C LYS A 107 -13.60 2.23 -7.04
N GLU A 108 -13.24 3.04 -8.03
CA GLU A 108 -13.02 2.58 -9.40
C GLU A 108 -11.82 1.65 -9.50
N LYS A 109 -10.78 1.92 -8.70
CA LYS A 109 -9.56 1.13 -8.65
C LYS A 109 -9.74 -0.13 -7.83
N ASP A 110 -10.40 0.00 -6.70
CA ASP A 110 -10.67 -1.04 -5.72
C ASP A 110 -11.40 -2.24 -6.34
N LYS A 111 -12.28 -2.00 -7.32
CA LYS A 111 -13.01 -3.07 -8.00
C LYS A 111 -12.08 -4.11 -8.64
N ASN A 112 -11.10 -3.67 -9.42
CA ASN A 112 -10.19 -4.59 -10.11
C ASN A 112 -9.30 -5.36 -9.14
N LEU A 113 -8.89 -4.72 -8.04
CA LEU A 113 -8.12 -5.39 -6.99
C LEU A 113 -8.97 -6.40 -6.22
N LYS A 114 -10.21 -6.05 -5.91
CA LYS A 114 -11.15 -6.96 -5.24
C LYS A 114 -11.40 -8.20 -6.10
N ASP A 115 -11.75 -8.02 -7.37
CA ASP A 115 -11.98 -9.13 -8.29
C ASP A 115 -10.74 -10.05 -8.34
N LEU A 116 -9.54 -9.49 -8.37
CA LEU A 116 -8.28 -10.24 -8.35
C LEU A 116 -8.09 -11.00 -7.04
N VAL A 117 -8.30 -10.36 -5.90
CA VAL A 117 -8.10 -11.00 -4.59
C VAL A 117 -9.19 -12.06 -4.34
N GLU A 118 -10.44 -11.81 -4.72
CA GLU A 118 -11.51 -12.80 -4.64
C GLU A 118 -11.19 -14.06 -5.46
N GLU A 119 -10.65 -13.91 -6.67
CA GLU A 119 -10.20 -15.04 -7.49
C GLU A 119 -9.06 -15.82 -6.81
N LEU A 120 -8.09 -15.11 -6.22
CA LEU A 120 -6.99 -15.74 -5.48
C LEU A 120 -7.48 -16.42 -4.18
N GLU A 121 -8.40 -15.80 -3.43
CA GLU A 121 -8.98 -16.37 -2.23
C GLU A 121 -9.78 -17.65 -2.49
N GLN A 122 -10.46 -17.77 -3.64
CA GLN A 122 -11.11 -19.01 -4.04
C GLN A 122 -10.12 -20.17 -4.17
N LYS A 123 -8.90 -19.88 -4.64
CA LYS A 123 -7.85 -20.89 -4.81
C LYS A 123 -7.03 -21.11 -3.53
N TYR A 124 -6.82 -20.06 -2.75
CA TYR A 124 -5.98 -20.06 -1.55
C TYR A 124 -6.73 -19.48 -0.34
N PRO A 125 -7.72 -20.21 0.20
CA PRO A 125 -8.60 -19.70 1.25
C PRO A 125 -7.83 -19.20 2.49
N ASN A 126 -8.15 -18.00 2.95
CA ASN A 126 -7.53 -17.32 4.12
C ASN A 126 -6.01 -17.11 4.00
N LYS A 127 -5.49 -16.99 2.78
CA LYS A 127 -4.05 -16.81 2.53
C LYS A 127 -3.73 -15.47 1.88
N VAL A 128 -4.68 -14.82 1.22
CA VAL A 128 -4.43 -13.61 0.43
C VAL A 128 -5.19 -12.43 1.00
N HIS A 129 -4.48 -11.34 1.29
CA HIS A 129 -5.02 -10.18 1.97
C HIS A 129 -4.68 -8.89 1.23
N ILE A 130 -5.49 -7.83 1.43
CA ILE A 130 -5.20 -6.48 0.95
C ILE A 130 -4.53 -5.67 2.08
N ILE A 131 -3.48 -4.93 1.72
CA ILE A 131 -2.96 -3.84 2.55
C ILE A 131 -3.65 -2.56 2.07
N PRO A 132 -4.62 -1.99 2.84
CA PRO A 132 -5.52 -0.95 2.37
C PRO A 132 -4.89 0.45 2.44
N THR A 133 -3.82 0.68 1.70
CA THR A 133 -3.12 1.97 1.65
C THR A 133 -3.94 3.05 0.99
N SER A 134 -4.77 2.71 -0.01
CA SER A 134 -5.67 3.64 -0.67
C SER A 134 -6.77 4.13 0.27
N ASP A 135 -7.42 3.22 1.00
CA ASP A 135 -8.41 3.56 2.04
C ASP A 135 -7.83 4.55 3.06
N ALA A 136 -6.59 4.30 3.53
CA ALA A 136 -5.91 5.18 4.48
C ALA A 136 -5.65 6.56 3.87
N MET A 137 -5.27 6.64 2.60
CA MET A 137 -5.05 7.92 1.93
C MET A 137 -6.34 8.70 1.72
N VAL A 138 -7.47 8.05 1.42
CA VAL A 138 -8.80 8.69 1.37
C VAL A 138 -9.19 9.24 2.74
N LEU A 139 -8.95 8.49 3.82
CA LEU A 139 -9.17 8.97 5.19
C LEU A 139 -8.25 10.17 5.53
N ALA A 140 -7.02 10.19 5.04
CA ALA A 140 -6.13 11.34 5.21
C ALA A 140 -6.64 12.59 4.46
N VAL A 141 -7.15 12.43 3.24
CA VAL A 141 -7.82 13.52 2.50
C VAL A 141 -9.03 14.04 3.26
N GLN A 142 -9.83 13.14 3.82
CA GLN A 142 -10.95 13.52 4.67
C GLN A 142 -10.49 14.35 5.90
N ALA A 143 -9.42 13.90 6.55
CA ALA A 143 -8.84 14.62 7.71
C ALA A 143 -8.32 16.00 7.31
N TYR A 144 -7.72 16.14 6.12
CA TYR A 144 -7.28 17.43 5.58
C TYR A 144 -8.44 18.40 5.41
N TYR A 145 -9.52 18.00 4.74
CA TYR A 145 -10.71 18.85 4.56
C TYR A 145 -11.43 19.17 5.88
N GLN A 146 -11.22 18.37 6.92
CA GLN A 146 -11.72 18.63 8.28
C GLN A 146 -10.78 19.55 9.11
N GLY A 147 -9.68 20.02 8.52
CA GLY A 147 -8.70 20.85 9.23
C GLY A 147 -7.87 20.10 10.28
N LYS A 148 -7.85 18.78 10.26
CA LYS A 148 -7.13 17.93 11.24
C LYS A 148 -5.66 17.69 10.89
N LEU A 149 -5.20 18.18 9.75
CA LEU A 149 -3.82 18.08 9.27
C LEU A 149 -3.21 19.47 9.08
N PRO A 150 -2.97 20.25 10.17
CA PRO A 150 -2.55 21.66 10.08
C PRO A 150 -1.18 21.86 9.42
N GLU A 151 -0.33 20.84 9.44
CA GLU A 151 1.00 20.87 8.81
C GLU A 151 0.92 20.67 7.28
N VAL A 152 -0.16 20.07 6.78
CA VAL A 152 -0.39 19.84 5.35
C VAL A 152 -1.02 21.10 4.74
N LYS A 153 -0.36 21.66 3.74
CA LYS A 153 -0.74 22.93 3.11
C LYS A 153 -1.55 22.74 1.83
N SER A 154 -1.50 21.56 1.24
CA SER A 154 -2.20 21.27 -0.01
C SER A 154 -2.47 19.78 -0.18
N ILE A 155 -3.34 19.46 -1.11
CA ILE A 155 -3.61 18.07 -1.51
C ILE A 155 -2.48 17.55 -2.42
N ASN A 156 -2.05 18.36 -3.40
CA ASN A 156 -1.10 17.90 -4.39
C ASN A 156 -0.10 19.00 -4.77
N ARG A 157 1.18 18.77 -4.52
CA ARG A 157 2.26 19.69 -4.82
C ARG A 157 2.33 20.09 -6.31
N TRP A 158 2.03 19.15 -7.21
CA TRP A 158 2.09 19.46 -8.65
C TRP A 158 1.09 20.55 -9.06
N LEU A 159 -0.05 20.66 -8.37
CA LEU A 159 -1.07 21.69 -8.62
C LEU A 159 -0.79 22.98 -7.84
N SER A 160 -0.37 22.86 -6.59
CA SER A 160 -0.22 24.00 -5.65
C SER A 160 1.19 24.61 -5.62
N GLY A 161 2.21 23.81 -5.90
CA GLY A 161 3.62 24.17 -5.63
C GLY A 161 4.06 23.93 -4.18
N GLU A 162 3.12 23.67 -3.25
CA GLU A 162 3.37 23.52 -1.83
C GLU A 162 4.14 22.23 -1.49
N THR A 163 5.22 22.35 -0.73
CA THR A 163 6.06 21.20 -0.36
C THR A 163 5.34 20.21 0.56
N TYR A 164 4.64 20.74 1.60
CA TYR A 164 3.89 19.93 2.55
C TYR A 164 2.50 19.63 2.01
N SER A 165 2.42 18.60 1.20
CA SER A 165 1.20 18.13 0.53
C SER A 165 0.98 16.64 0.76
N ILE A 166 -0.24 16.17 0.59
CA ILE A 166 -0.55 14.74 0.70
C ILE A 166 0.18 13.96 -0.39
N TRP A 167 0.12 14.45 -1.64
CA TRP A 167 0.87 13.89 -2.77
C TRP A 167 1.84 14.90 -3.37
N ARG A 168 3.04 14.43 -3.75
CA ARG A 168 4.08 15.27 -4.34
C ARG A 168 3.98 15.46 -5.84
N ASP A 169 3.22 14.62 -6.54
CA ASP A 169 3.10 14.65 -7.99
C ASP A 169 1.76 14.08 -8.50
N LYS A 170 1.55 14.15 -9.81
CA LYS A 170 0.34 13.65 -10.46
C LYS A 170 0.22 12.13 -10.52
N LEU A 171 1.30 11.40 -10.24
CA LEU A 171 1.29 9.92 -10.23
C LEU A 171 0.74 9.36 -8.93
N GLY A 172 0.63 10.20 -7.89
CA GLY A 172 0.18 9.79 -6.59
C GLY A 172 1.33 9.41 -5.64
N HIS A 173 2.58 9.76 -5.94
CA HIS A 173 3.65 9.53 -4.95
C HIS A 173 3.41 10.38 -3.70
N LEU A 174 3.62 9.78 -2.54
CA LEU A 174 3.35 10.38 -1.24
C LEU A 174 4.15 11.66 -1.01
N GLY A 175 3.52 12.61 -0.38
CA GLY A 175 4.15 13.82 0.13
C GLY A 175 4.92 13.56 1.43
N PRO A 176 5.65 14.58 1.94
CA PRO A 176 6.47 14.43 3.14
C PRO A 176 5.68 13.95 4.35
N GLY A 177 6.20 12.93 5.03
CA GLY A 177 5.59 12.35 6.23
C GLY A 177 4.54 11.27 5.97
N PHE A 178 3.92 11.23 4.78
CA PHE A 178 2.88 10.25 4.48
C PHE A 178 3.42 8.82 4.29
N GLU A 179 4.71 8.65 4.09
CA GLU A 179 5.34 7.32 4.15
C GLU A 179 5.19 6.67 5.54
N ARG A 180 5.05 7.47 6.62
CA ARG A 180 4.72 6.94 7.96
C ARG A 180 3.32 6.36 7.99
N LEU A 181 2.34 7.06 7.42
CA LEU A 181 0.98 6.54 7.32
C LEU A 181 0.96 5.20 6.59
N GLU A 182 1.61 5.13 5.43
CA GLU A 182 1.73 3.88 4.68
C GLU A 182 2.40 2.79 5.52
N GLY A 183 3.51 3.09 6.18
CA GLY A 183 4.19 2.14 7.07
C GLY A 183 3.31 1.64 8.21
N TYR A 184 2.45 2.48 8.78
CA TYR A 184 1.49 2.08 9.80
C TYR A 184 0.37 1.18 9.24
N VAL A 185 -0.06 1.39 8.01
CA VAL A 185 -1.03 0.49 7.35
C VAL A 185 -0.41 -0.89 7.14
N PHE A 186 0.84 -0.96 6.66
CA PHE A 186 1.57 -2.21 6.56
C PHE A 186 1.71 -2.91 7.91
N TYR A 187 2.13 -2.17 8.94
CA TYR A 187 2.24 -2.72 10.29
C TYR A 187 0.90 -3.28 10.78
N ALA A 188 -0.15 -2.48 10.69
CA ALA A 188 -1.48 -2.86 11.17
C ALA A 188 -2.02 -4.12 10.48
N THR A 189 -1.83 -4.23 9.15
CA THR A 189 -2.30 -5.38 8.37
C THR A 189 -1.50 -6.63 8.69
N VAL A 190 -0.17 -6.54 8.63
CA VAL A 190 0.70 -7.71 8.72
C VAL A 190 0.82 -8.24 10.16
N TYR A 191 0.91 -7.34 11.15
CA TYR A 191 1.00 -7.74 12.55
C TYR A 191 -0.36 -7.87 13.24
N LYS A 192 -1.44 -7.47 12.56
CA LYS A 192 -2.81 -7.49 13.11
C LYS A 192 -2.92 -6.74 14.43
N ARG A 193 -2.20 -5.60 14.53
CA ARG A 193 -2.12 -4.77 15.74
C ARG A 193 -2.24 -3.29 15.41
N SER A 194 -2.96 -2.57 16.27
CA SER A 194 -3.08 -1.12 16.14
C SER A 194 -1.73 -0.43 16.33
N PRO A 195 -1.30 0.44 15.38
CA PRO A 195 -0.10 1.23 15.54
C PRO A 195 -0.19 2.24 16.71
N VAL A 196 -1.40 2.52 17.21
CA VAL A 196 -1.61 3.40 18.37
C VAL A 196 -0.90 2.88 19.62
N HIS A 197 -0.76 1.56 19.74
CA HIS A 197 -0.07 0.90 20.87
C HIS A 197 1.45 0.82 20.73
N ILE A 198 2.03 1.37 19.66
CA ILE A 198 3.48 1.41 19.51
C ILE A 198 4.03 2.46 20.48
N GLU A 199 4.84 1.98 21.45
CA GLU A 199 5.52 2.86 22.40
C GLU A 199 6.75 3.54 21.76
N GLY A 200 6.97 4.81 22.13
CA GLY A 200 8.13 5.58 21.67
C GLY A 200 8.01 6.17 20.26
N GLU A 201 9.06 6.86 19.86
CA GLU A 201 9.20 7.44 18.52
C GLU A 201 9.82 6.41 17.59
N ILE A 202 9.20 6.20 16.45
CA ILE A 202 9.80 5.39 15.38
C ILE A 202 10.75 6.30 14.62
N PRO A 203 12.08 6.04 14.67
CA PRO A 203 13.01 6.83 13.88
C PRO A 203 12.73 6.58 12.40
N PHE A 204 12.31 7.62 11.70
CA PHE A 204 12.02 7.55 10.28
C PHE A 204 12.94 8.49 9.51
N LYS A 205 13.57 7.96 8.49
CA LYS A 205 14.37 8.74 7.54
C LYS A 205 13.68 8.69 6.19
N SER A 206 12.92 9.73 5.86
CA SER A 206 12.27 9.80 4.55
C SER A 206 13.28 9.77 3.41
N ILE A 207 13.02 8.94 2.41
CA ILE A 207 13.79 8.93 1.16
C ILE A 207 13.59 10.25 0.40
N ILE A 208 12.47 10.92 0.65
CA ILE A 208 12.12 12.21 0.04
C ILE A 208 13.05 13.32 0.51
N ASP A 209 13.54 13.26 1.74
CA ASP A 209 14.43 14.28 2.33
C ASP A 209 15.69 14.54 1.50
N LYS A 210 16.19 13.53 0.80
CA LYS A 210 17.36 13.68 -0.07
C LYS A 210 17.10 14.58 -1.28
N LYS A 211 15.84 14.69 -1.72
CA LYS A 211 15.46 15.46 -2.93
C LYS A 211 14.87 16.82 -2.61
N LEU A 212 14.25 16.98 -1.44
CA LEU A 212 13.52 18.18 -1.05
C LEU A 212 14.22 19.01 0.03
N GLY A 213 15.39 18.58 0.48
CA GLY A 213 16.11 19.19 1.60
C GLY A 213 15.63 18.59 2.95
N LYS A 214 16.10 19.20 4.04
CA LYS A 214 15.74 18.75 5.39
C LYS A 214 14.28 19.13 5.66
N LEU A 215 13.40 18.15 5.64
CA LEU A 215 12.00 18.29 6.01
C LEU A 215 11.83 17.97 7.50
N ASN A 216 10.86 18.61 8.12
CA ASN A 216 10.50 18.29 9.49
C ASN A 216 9.73 16.96 9.52
N ASP A 217 10.01 16.17 10.55
CA ASP A 217 9.16 15.03 10.87
C ASP A 217 7.75 15.50 11.22
N PRO A 218 6.72 14.70 10.98
CA PRO A 218 5.37 14.99 11.46
C PRO A 218 5.38 15.25 12.98
N SER A 219 4.55 16.18 13.44
CA SER A 219 4.33 16.39 14.86
C SER A 219 3.78 15.12 15.53
N LYS A 220 3.85 15.07 16.86
CA LYS A 220 3.30 13.95 17.63
C LYS A 220 1.80 13.79 17.41
N GLU A 221 1.09 14.89 17.26
CA GLU A 221 -0.35 14.92 16.98
C GLU A 221 -0.65 14.34 15.59
N MET A 222 0.10 14.75 14.58
CA MET A 222 -0.05 14.24 13.22
C MET A 222 0.36 12.76 13.14
N ASP A 223 1.43 12.35 13.82
CA ASP A 223 1.85 10.95 13.89
C ASP A 223 0.77 10.08 14.55
N LEU A 224 0.20 10.53 15.66
CA LEU A 224 -0.90 9.83 16.34
C LEU A 224 -2.14 9.73 15.45
N LEU A 225 -2.48 10.80 14.73
CA LEU A 225 -3.59 10.76 13.75
C LEU A 225 -3.33 9.74 12.65
N PHE A 226 -2.10 9.64 12.13
CA PHE A 226 -1.74 8.64 11.13
C PHE A 226 -1.92 7.21 11.66
N ARG A 227 -1.55 6.95 12.90
CA ARG A 227 -1.75 5.64 13.55
C ARG A 227 -3.24 5.28 13.64
N HIS A 228 -4.10 6.24 14.00
CA HIS A 228 -5.54 6.04 14.02
C HIS A 228 -6.15 5.83 12.62
N ILE A 229 -5.70 6.61 11.64
CA ILE A 229 -6.15 6.45 10.24
C ILE A 229 -5.78 5.06 9.73
N ALA A 230 -4.53 4.62 9.96
CA ALA A 230 -4.05 3.32 9.52
C ALA A 230 -4.90 2.18 10.11
N TRP A 231 -5.10 2.18 11.44
CA TRP A 231 -5.93 1.16 12.09
C TRP A 231 -7.34 1.14 11.55
N LYS A 232 -7.95 2.34 11.43
CA LYS A 232 -9.30 2.47 10.88
C LYS A 232 -9.43 1.95 9.46
N ALA A 233 -8.46 2.24 8.60
CA ALA A 233 -8.45 1.71 7.23
C ALA A 233 -8.41 0.19 7.23
N VAL A 234 -7.56 -0.41 8.04
CA VAL A 234 -7.34 -1.86 8.09
C VAL A 234 -8.57 -2.60 8.60
N ILE A 235 -9.14 -2.20 9.74
CA ILE A 235 -10.30 -2.92 10.33
C ILE A 235 -11.61 -2.68 9.56
N ASN A 236 -11.68 -1.65 8.72
CA ASN A 236 -12.85 -1.38 7.88
C ASN A 236 -12.76 -2.02 6.50
N ASN A 237 -11.60 -2.50 6.09
CA ASN A 237 -11.45 -3.23 4.82
C ASN A 237 -11.63 -4.73 5.07
N PRO A 238 -12.72 -5.35 4.58
CA PRO A 238 -13.01 -6.76 4.87
C PRO A 238 -11.98 -7.73 4.29
N MET A 239 -11.18 -7.29 3.29
CA MET A 239 -10.15 -8.10 2.64
C MET A 239 -8.76 -7.93 3.28
N SER A 240 -8.63 -7.12 4.34
CA SER A 240 -7.38 -6.98 5.09
C SER A 240 -7.03 -8.24 5.90
N GLY A 241 -8.01 -9.10 6.16
CA GLY A 241 -7.87 -10.25 7.05
C GLY A 241 -7.74 -9.86 8.53
N VAL A 242 -8.06 -8.61 8.89
CA VAL A 242 -7.97 -8.10 10.27
C VAL A 242 -9.36 -7.67 10.75
N LEU A 243 -9.79 -8.28 11.84
CA LEU A 243 -11.01 -7.91 12.54
C LEU A 243 -10.63 -7.49 13.97
N ASP A 244 -11.31 -6.50 14.50
CA ASP A 244 -11.15 -6.04 15.90
C ASP A 244 -12.55 -5.89 16.52
N LYS A 245 -13.13 -7.02 16.88
CA LYS A 245 -14.52 -7.08 17.38
C LYS A 245 -14.65 -6.51 18.78
N ASN A 246 -13.67 -6.74 19.63
CA ASN A 246 -13.65 -6.28 21.00
C ASN A 246 -13.09 -4.86 21.18
N LYS A 247 -12.53 -4.26 20.09
CA LYS A 247 -11.98 -2.90 20.03
C LYS A 247 -10.78 -2.67 20.97
N ASP A 248 -9.97 -3.70 21.19
CA ASP A 248 -8.76 -3.60 22.01
C ASP A 248 -7.51 -3.20 21.19
N GLY A 249 -7.65 -3.08 19.87
CA GLY A 249 -6.56 -2.75 18.96
C GLY A 249 -5.68 -3.96 18.59
N ILE A 250 -6.18 -5.16 18.83
CA ILE A 250 -5.55 -6.43 18.44
C ILE A 250 -6.52 -7.16 17.52
N GLY A 251 -6.03 -7.64 16.38
CA GLY A 251 -6.85 -8.42 15.46
C GLY A 251 -7.23 -9.79 16.04
N ASP A 252 -8.50 -10.14 15.88
CA ASP A 252 -9.08 -11.42 16.31
C ASP A 252 -8.60 -12.59 15.41
#